data_cd1cd1b92bfe2bb8db58cdaf4aec97a6
#
_entry.id   cd1cd1b92bfe2bb8db58cdaf4aec97a6
#
_cell.length_a   1.000
_cell.length_b   1.000
_cell.length_c   1.000
_cell.angle_alpha   90.00
_cell.angle_beta   90.00
_cell.angle_gamma   90.00
#
_symmetry.space_group_name_H-M   'P 1'
#
loop_
_entity.id
_entity.type
_entity.pdbx_description
1 polymer ?
#
loop_
_entity_poly.entity_id
_entity_poly.type
_entity_poly.pdbx_seq_one_letter_code
_entity_poly.pdbx_strand_id
1 'polypeptide(L)'
;MPGPFSDRTVEAVGACTRALAGAEDADAMIGRANAATLGSLRAFGDRLAVRRRFHAGAIHRRHQPADAPASDLFTALELARLDALGARWLIGIAKNLIAHPGAEQDGPRWLAFEMLSGRAAPSEKAALLARVRAALPSSLVEELKRLPEVLDDQERFAASAASWARKAAGYLPSDAIASAGAQQLSLGMREVVRTLPKRGDPGGTSAPLKKADAPRDGSENTPGGSASVQSGGALREGYHAYTTAYDRVINAAVLASRDELAKLHQKLGSELSALQPIVARLAKRLMRVLMARQTREWRFDLDEGVVDASRLAAFVASGGRARPFKQESESPFPSTVVSLLIDHSGSMRGRPMLIAALTVEIFARVLERCGVKCEVLGFTTRDWDGGEPARRWAADGYPERPGRLNALEHIVIKSADVPWRRARIALGLFLRDEMLKENIDGEAVSWAHARLRARSEVRRILVVVSDGTPMDEATMAANGHEFLEGHLQEVVEGIEARSPVQLAAIGIGHDVSMFYRNATTIARIEQLGPALSTKLITLLSQQ
;
A
#
# COMPACT_ATOMS: atom_id res chain seq x y z
N MET A 1 10.30 -1.42 -18.19
CA MET A 1 10.12 -0.96 -19.58
C MET A 1 9.54 0.44 -19.48
N PRO A 2 10.04 1.42 -20.24
CA PRO A 2 9.29 2.66 -20.39
C PRO A 2 7.90 2.27 -20.89
N GLY A 3 6.86 2.99 -20.43
CA GLY A 3 5.48 2.78 -20.88
C GLY A 3 5.39 2.91 -22.42
N PRO A 4 4.28 2.56 -23.04
CA PRO A 4 4.12 2.60 -24.49
C PRO A 4 4.27 4.02 -25.08
N PHE A 5 4.42 5.03 -24.22
CA PHE A 5 4.55 6.44 -24.61
C PHE A 5 5.89 7.02 -24.15
N SER A 6 6.41 7.98 -24.93
CA SER A 6 7.58 8.76 -24.53
C SER A 6 7.23 9.66 -23.33
N ASP A 7 8.24 9.96 -22.48
CA ASP A 7 8.08 10.86 -21.33
C ASP A 7 7.47 12.22 -21.73
N ARG A 8 7.87 12.74 -22.89
CA ARG A 8 7.29 13.98 -23.47
C ARG A 8 5.79 13.86 -23.74
N THR A 9 5.31 12.69 -24.16
CA THR A 9 3.88 12.48 -24.42
C THR A 9 3.09 12.45 -23.13
N VAL A 10 3.61 11.76 -22.12
CA VAL A 10 3.03 11.69 -20.75
C VAL A 10 3.00 13.09 -20.15
N GLU A 11 4.09 13.83 -20.24
CA GLU A 11 4.21 15.21 -19.75
C GLU A 11 3.24 16.16 -20.46
N ALA A 12 3.08 16.06 -21.78
CA ALA A 12 2.16 16.89 -22.53
C ALA A 12 0.67 16.64 -22.15
N VAL A 13 0.27 15.37 -21.99
CA VAL A 13 -1.07 15.01 -21.52
C VAL A 13 -1.26 15.46 -20.08
N GLY A 14 -0.24 15.29 -19.23
CA GLY A 14 -0.22 15.76 -17.84
C GLY A 14 -0.38 17.27 -17.73
N ALA A 15 0.36 18.03 -18.52
CA ALA A 15 0.23 19.49 -18.55
C ALA A 15 -1.18 19.95 -18.95
N CYS A 16 -1.80 19.29 -19.94
CA CYS A 16 -3.17 19.55 -20.32
C CYS A 16 -4.15 19.24 -19.16
N THR A 17 -3.98 18.10 -18.52
CA THR A 17 -4.80 17.69 -17.37
C THR A 17 -4.64 18.65 -16.20
N ARG A 18 -3.40 19.13 -15.89
CA ARG A 18 -3.13 20.14 -14.86
C ARG A 18 -3.86 21.46 -15.17
N ALA A 19 -3.77 21.92 -16.41
CA ALA A 19 -4.42 23.16 -16.82
C ALA A 19 -5.94 23.08 -16.66
N LEU A 20 -6.53 21.93 -16.95
CA LEU A 20 -7.97 21.69 -16.83
C LEU A 20 -8.42 21.47 -15.37
N ALA A 21 -7.64 20.76 -14.59
CA ALA A 21 -7.98 20.35 -13.22
C ALA A 21 -7.55 21.37 -12.15
N GLY A 22 -6.57 22.22 -12.45
CA GLY A 22 -5.92 23.09 -11.46
C GLY A 22 -5.09 22.32 -10.42
N ALA A 23 -4.47 21.18 -10.81
CA ALA A 23 -3.81 20.26 -9.88
C ALA A 23 -2.37 19.93 -10.34
N GLU A 24 -1.40 20.05 -9.45
CA GLU A 24 0.03 19.90 -9.75
C GLU A 24 0.49 18.45 -9.94
N ASP A 25 -0.23 17.45 -9.40
CA ASP A 25 0.15 16.02 -9.40
C ASP A 25 -0.40 15.21 -10.58
N ALA A 26 -1.03 15.85 -11.57
CA ALA A 26 -1.64 15.17 -12.72
C ALA A 26 -0.66 14.33 -13.54
N ASP A 27 0.61 14.73 -13.65
CA ASP A 27 1.64 14.01 -14.44
C ASP A 27 1.93 12.63 -13.87
N ALA A 28 2.04 12.53 -12.54
CA ALA A 28 2.30 11.28 -11.86
C ALA A 28 1.15 10.27 -12.07
N MET A 29 -0.09 10.76 -12.11
CA MET A 29 -1.27 9.93 -12.35
C MET A 29 -1.38 9.48 -13.81
N ILE A 30 -1.05 10.35 -14.75
CA ILE A 30 -1.07 10.03 -16.19
C ILE A 30 0.05 9.05 -16.54
N GLY A 31 1.23 9.20 -15.95
CA GLY A 31 2.33 8.24 -16.12
C GLY A 31 1.99 6.82 -15.63
N ARG A 32 1.01 6.68 -14.75
CA ARG A 32 0.50 5.40 -14.22
C ARG A 32 -0.70 4.83 -15.00
N ALA A 33 -1.23 5.59 -15.96
CA ALA A 33 -2.40 5.16 -16.71
C ALA A 33 -2.11 3.88 -17.51
N ASN A 34 -2.94 2.86 -17.34
CA ASN A 34 -2.88 1.65 -18.17
C ASN A 34 -3.57 1.90 -19.52
N ALA A 35 -2.96 2.75 -20.34
CA ALA A 35 -3.48 3.16 -21.63
C ALA A 35 -2.69 2.48 -22.76
N ALA A 36 -3.39 1.81 -23.67
CA ALA A 36 -2.77 1.15 -24.82
C ALA A 36 -2.47 2.10 -25.98
N THR A 37 -3.22 3.21 -26.08
CA THR A 37 -3.10 4.21 -27.15
C THR A 37 -3.04 5.62 -26.59
N LEU A 38 -2.51 6.58 -27.38
CA LEU A 38 -2.51 8.00 -27.01
C LEU A 38 -3.91 8.55 -26.79
N GLY A 39 -4.90 8.06 -27.55
CA GLY A 39 -6.29 8.43 -27.37
C GLY A 39 -6.85 7.97 -26.02
N SER A 40 -6.57 6.73 -25.61
CA SER A 40 -6.97 6.21 -24.30
C SER A 40 -6.26 6.94 -23.15
N LEU A 41 -4.99 7.35 -23.34
CA LEU A 41 -4.25 8.15 -22.35
C LEU A 41 -4.88 9.55 -22.19
N ARG A 42 -5.27 10.19 -23.30
CA ARG A 42 -5.97 11.48 -23.27
C ARG A 42 -7.34 11.37 -22.60
N ALA A 43 -8.13 10.35 -22.95
CA ALA A 43 -9.42 10.10 -22.32
C ALA A 43 -9.32 9.87 -20.81
N PHE A 44 -8.24 9.20 -20.37
CA PHE A 44 -7.94 9.06 -18.95
C PHE A 44 -7.64 10.40 -18.28
N GLY A 45 -6.76 11.22 -18.88
CA GLY A 45 -6.45 12.57 -18.39
C GLY A 45 -7.67 13.49 -18.32
N ASP A 46 -8.54 13.41 -19.33
CA ASP A 46 -9.79 14.17 -19.37
C ASP A 46 -10.75 13.76 -18.24
N ARG A 47 -10.92 12.45 -17.99
CA ARG A 47 -11.73 11.95 -16.87
C ARG A 47 -11.18 12.40 -15.53
N LEU A 48 -9.87 12.36 -15.37
CA LEU A 48 -9.20 12.84 -14.16
C LEU A 48 -9.46 14.33 -13.93
N ALA A 49 -9.32 15.16 -14.98
CA ALA A 49 -9.53 16.60 -14.89
C ALA A 49 -10.99 16.95 -14.54
N VAL A 50 -11.95 16.33 -15.23
CA VAL A 50 -13.38 16.53 -14.99
C VAL A 50 -13.76 16.14 -13.57
N ARG A 51 -13.26 15.01 -13.11
CA ARG A 51 -13.51 14.53 -11.76
C ARG A 51 -12.99 15.49 -10.70
N ARG A 52 -11.74 15.94 -10.81
CA ARG A 52 -11.17 16.90 -9.87
C ARG A 52 -11.94 18.22 -9.83
N ARG A 53 -12.51 18.61 -10.95
CA ARG A 53 -13.26 19.86 -11.05
C ARG A 53 -14.68 19.77 -10.51
N PHE A 54 -15.38 18.66 -10.75
CA PHE A 54 -16.83 18.56 -10.56
C PHE A 54 -17.28 17.52 -9.53
N HIS A 55 -16.35 16.79 -8.86
CA HIS A 55 -16.71 15.77 -7.89
C HIS A 55 -16.24 16.10 -6.48
N ALA A 56 -17.18 16.12 -5.54
CA ALA A 56 -16.92 16.19 -4.10
C ALA A 56 -17.17 14.80 -3.48
N GLY A 57 -16.11 14.11 -3.10
CA GLY A 57 -16.19 12.75 -2.56
C GLY A 57 -17.02 12.65 -1.27
N ALA A 58 -17.05 13.70 -0.45
CA ALA A 58 -17.85 13.75 0.77
C ALA A 58 -19.37 13.67 0.48
N ILE A 59 -19.84 14.37 -0.59
CA ILE A 59 -21.24 14.32 -1.02
C ILE A 59 -21.58 12.92 -1.55
N HIS A 60 -20.68 12.34 -2.36
CA HIS A 60 -20.88 11.00 -2.91
C HIS A 60 -21.05 9.97 -1.78
N ARG A 61 -20.14 9.93 -0.81
CA ARG A 61 -20.20 9.00 0.32
C ARG A 61 -21.47 9.16 1.17
N ARG A 62 -21.91 10.39 1.42
CA ARG A 62 -23.11 10.66 2.22
C ARG A 62 -24.37 10.02 1.63
N HIS A 63 -24.46 9.99 0.30
CA HIS A 63 -25.65 9.49 -0.41
C HIS A 63 -25.51 8.05 -0.91
N GLN A 64 -24.32 7.44 -0.77
CA GLN A 64 -24.05 6.09 -1.26
C GLN A 64 -24.96 5.07 -0.58
N PRO A 65 -25.73 4.24 -1.33
CA PRO A 65 -26.52 3.16 -0.76
C PRO A 65 -25.67 2.11 -0.05
N ALA A 66 -26.18 1.51 1.03
CA ALA A 66 -25.52 0.44 1.76
C ALA A 66 -25.56 -0.90 1.02
N ASP A 67 -26.58 -1.13 0.19
CA ASP A 67 -26.72 -2.33 -0.63
C ASP A 67 -25.76 -2.30 -1.83
N ALA A 68 -24.99 -3.38 -2.02
CA ALA A 68 -23.92 -3.42 -3.01
C ALA A 68 -24.40 -3.19 -4.46
N PRO A 69 -25.45 -3.86 -4.99
CA PRO A 69 -25.95 -3.57 -6.33
C PRO A 69 -26.42 -2.13 -6.51
N ALA A 70 -27.10 -1.56 -5.51
CA ALA A 70 -27.53 -0.16 -5.56
C ALA A 70 -26.34 0.81 -5.45
N SER A 71 -25.32 0.48 -4.67
CA SER A 71 -24.09 1.26 -4.56
C SER A 71 -23.31 1.31 -5.89
N ASP A 72 -23.22 0.19 -6.60
CA ASP A 72 -22.56 0.11 -7.90
C ASP A 72 -23.31 0.93 -8.96
N LEU A 73 -24.65 0.83 -8.98
CA LEU A 73 -25.48 1.65 -9.86
C LEU A 73 -25.38 3.15 -9.54
N PHE A 74 -25.35 3.51 -8.27
CA PHE A 74 -25.15 4.89 -7.83
C PHE A 74 -23.79 5.43 -8.30
N THR A 75 -22.74 4.64 -8.19
CA THR A 75 -21.41 4.99 -8.67
C THR A 75 -21.37 5.13 -10.20
N ALA A 76 -22.05 4.24 -10.92
CA ALA A 76 -22.20 4.31 -12.38
C ALA A 76 -22.90 5.61 -12.83
N LEU A 77 -23.95 6.03 -12.10
CA LEU A 77 -24.64 7.30 -12.38
C LEU A 77 -23.77 8.52 -12.12
N GLU A 78 -22.99 8.53 -11.03
CA GLU A 78 -22.06 9.63 -10.74
C GLU A 78 -20.96 9.72 -11.81
N LEU A 79 -20.45 8.58 -12.30
CA LEU A 79 -19.51 8.56 -13.42
C LEU A 79 -20.13 9.11 -14.70
N ALA A 80 -21.38 8.73 -14.98
CA ALA A 80 -22.11 9.28 -16.12
C ALA A 80 -22.33 10.79 -15.99
N ARG A 81 -22.60 11.29 -14.77
CA ARG A 81 -22.71 12.73 -14.48
C ARG A 81 -21.41 13.46 -14.82
N LEU A 82 -20.29 12.92 -14.37
CA LEU A 82 -18.97 13.51 -14.63
C LEU A 82 -18.64 13.51 -16.13
N ASP A 83 -18.86 12.39 -16.81
CA ASP A 83 -18.65 12.29 -18.25
C ASP A 83 -19.55 13.30 -19.02
N ALA A 84 -20.81 13.45 -18.60
CA ALA A 84 -21.74 14.42 -19.21
C ALA A 84 -21.31 15.87 -18.97
N LEU A 85 -20.87 16.21 -17.76
CA LEU A 85 -20.32 17.54 -17.45
C LEU A 85 -19.06 17.83 -18.27
N GLY A 86 -18.16 16.85 -18.39
CA GLY A 86 -16.98 16.97 -19.23
C GLY A 86 -17.31 17.17 -20.71
N ALA A 87 -18.29 16.42 -21.21
CA ALA A 87 -18.78 16.52 -22.59
C ALA A 87 -19.47 17.85 -22.90
N ARG A 88 -20.12 18.46 -21.89
CA ARG A 88 -20.71 19.83 -21.99
C ARG A 88 -19.62 20.89 -21.88
N TRP A 89 -18.62 20.68 -21.04
CA TRP A 89 -17.57 21.67 -20.80
C TRP A 89 -16.64 21.84 -22.00
N LEU A 90 -16.13 20.74 -22.59
CA LEU A 90 -15.22 20.79 -23.73
C LEU A 90 -15.53 19.71 -24.77
N ILE A 91 -15.70 20.11 -26.04
CA ILE A 91 -15.97 19.17 -27.13
C ILE A 91 -14.86 18.14 -27.36
N GLY A 92 -13.62 18.48 -27.04
CA GLY A 92 -12.47 17.56 -27.10
C GLY A 92 -12.61 16.42 -26.12
N ILE A 93 -13.04 16.71 -24.89
CA ILE A 93 -13.33 15.72 -23.84
C ILE A 93 -14.42 14.76 -24.32
N ALA A 94 -15.55 15.31 -24.85
CA ALA A 94 -16.62 14.47 -25.39
C ALA A 94 -16.12 13.50 -26.47
N LYS A 95 -15.30 13.97 -27.41
CA LYS A 95 -14.72 13.14 -28.48
C LYS A 95 -13.82 12.04 -27.92
N ASN A 96 -12.94 12.36 -26.98
CA ASN A 96 -12.02 11.40 -26.37
C ASN A 96 -12.76 10.34 -25.56
N LEU A 97 -13.78 10.72 -24.79
CA LEU A 97 -14.59 9.80 -23.97
C LEU A 97 -15.39 8.81 -24.84
N ILE A 98 -16.00 9.28 -25.94
CA ILE A 98 -16.78 8.45 -26.86
C ILE A 98 -15.86 7.53 -27.69
N ALA A 99 -14.71 8.03 -28.16
CA ALA A 99 -13.75 7.24 -28.93
C ALA A 99 -12.98 6.21 -28.11
N HIS A 100 -12.85 6.43 -26.79
CA HIS A 100 -12.12 5.54 -25.89
C HIS A 100 -12.93 5.27 -24.61
N PRO A 101 -14.04 4.52 -24.71
CA PRO A 101 -14.97 4.30 -23.59
C PRO A 101 -14.39 3.43 -22.47
N GLY A 102 -13.25 2.78 -22.71
CA GLY A 102 -12.69 1.80 -21.79
C GLY A 102 -13.25 0.39 -22.02
N ALA A 103 -12.61 -0.61 -21.39
CA ALA A 103 -12.99 -2.03 -21.55
C ALA A 103 -14.25 -2.43 -20.77
N GLU A 104 -14.87 -1.51 -20.04
CA GLU A 104 -15.92 -1.81 -19.09
C GLU A 104 -17.27 -2.07 -19.75
N GLN A 105 -17.91 -3.14 -19.27
CA GLN A 105 -19.28 -3.47 -19.62
C GLN A 105 -20.27 -2.75 -18.66
N ASP A 106 -20.21 -1.43 -18.61
CA ASP A 106 -21.05 -0.61 -17.73
C ASP A 106 -22.24 -0.02 -18.50
N GLY A 107 -23.24 -0.85 -18.71
CA GLY A 107 -24.47 -0.46 -19.43
C GLY A 107 -25.27 0.67 -18.75
N PRO A 108 -25.50 0.61 -17.44
CA PRO A 108 -26.20 1.68 -16.72
C PRO A 108 -25.52 3.04 -16.83
N ARG A 109 -24.19 3.12 -16.77
CA ARG A 109 -23.42 4.35 -16.96
C ARG A 109 -23.63 4.95 -18.35
N TRP A 110 -23.50 4.13 -19.39
CA TRP A 110 -23.67 4.63 -20.76
C TRP A 110 -25.10 5.01 -21.10
N LEU A 111 -26.08 4.31 -20.52
CA LEU A 111 -27.47 4.70 -20.61
C LEU A 111 -27.71 6.07 -19.95
N ALA A 112 -27.21 6.26 -18.76
CA ALA A 112 -27.28 7.53 -18.05
C ALA A 112 -26.51 8.64 -18.79
N PHE A 113 -25.33 8.36 -19.36
CA PHE A 113 -24.59 9.33 -20.17
C PHE A 113 -25.38 9.85 -21.35
N GLU A 114 -26.11 8.99 -22.08
CA GLU A 114 -26.96 9.42 -23.17
C GLU A 114 -28.07 10.37 -22.71
N MET A 115 -28.71 10.03 -21.58
CA MET A 115 -29.78 10.87 -21.02
C MET A 115 -29.26 12.21 -20.48
N LEU A 116 -28.09 12.19 -19.81
CA LEU A 116 -27.52 13.37 -19.17
C LEU A 116 -26.83 14.32 -20.16
N SER A 117 -26.17 13.78 -21.18
CA SER A 117 -25.38 14.58 -22.14
C SER A 117 -26.15 14.92 -23.42
N GLY A 118 -27.23 14.21 -23.73
CA GLY A 118 -27.94 14.28 -25.01
C GLY A 118 -27.12 13.76 -26.21
N ARG A 119 -26.00 13.03 -25.95
CA ARG A 119 -25.10 12.48 -26.97
C ARG A 119 -25.25 10.97 -27.03
N ALA A 120 -25.14 10.39 -28.22
CA ALA A 120 -25.14 8.94 -28.37
C ALA A 120 -23.91 8.31 -27.66
N ALA A 121 -24.11 7.19 -26.98
CA ALA A 121 -23.05 6.37 -26.46
C ALA A 121 -22.23 5.73 -27.60
N PRO A 122 -21.02 5.21 -27.32
CA PRO A 122 -20.23 4.50 -28.32
C PRO A 122 -21.00 3.35 -28.98
N SER A 123 -20.87 3.21 -30.31
CA SER A 123 -21.58 2.17 -31.07
C SER A 123 -21.33 0.75 -30.60
N GLU A 124 -20.11 0.48 -30.11
CA GLU A 124 -19.73 -0.81 -29.52
C GLU A 124 -20.50 -1.19 -28.24
N LYS A 125 -21.14 -0.21 -27.59
CA LYS A 125 -21.99 -0.41 -26.40
C LYS A 125 -23.48 -0.57 -26.72
N ALA A 126 -23.89 -0.46 -28.00
CA ALA A 126 -25.30 -0.46 -28.40
C ALA A 126 -26.07 -1.71 -27.97
N ALA A 127 -25.48 -2.92 -28.12
CA ALA A 127 -26.12 -4.17 -27.71
C ALA A 127 -26.34 -4.24 -26.19
N LEU A 128 -25.37 -3.76 -25.41
CA LEU A 128 -25.44 -3.70 -23.95
C LEU A 128 -26.53 -2.72 -23.50
N LEU A 129 -26.59 -1.56 -24.12
CA LEU A 129 -27.61 -0.54 -23.86
C LEU A 129 -29.03 -1.03 -24.17
N ALA A 130 -29.22 -1.78 -25.26
CA ALA A 130 -30.50 -2.39 -25.60
C ALA A 130 -30.98 -3.35 -24.51
N ARG A 131 -30.08 -4.19 -23.98
CA ARG A 131 -30.37 -5.11 -22.85
C ARG A 131 -30.76 -4.35 -21.58
N VAL A 132 -30.01 -3.33 -21.21
CA VAL A 132 -30.30 -2.51 -20.00
C VAL A 132 -31.65 -1.79 -20.16
N ARG A 133 -31.95 -1.21 -21.33
CA ARG A 133 -33.25 -0.56 -21.60
C ARG A 133 -34.42 -1.53 -21.52
N ALA A 134 -34.25 -2.76 -22.03
CA ALA A 134 -35.30 -3.77 -21.99
C ALA A 134 -35.57 -4.30 -20.57
N ALA A 135 -34.56 -4.30 -19.70
CA ALA A 135 -34.69 -4.75 -18.32
C ALA A 135 -35.34 -3.71 -17.39
N LEU A 136 -35.25 -2.41 -17.72
CA LEU A 136 -35.75 -1.34 -16.87
C LEU A 136 -37.24 -1.02 -17.16
N PRO A 137 -38.07 -0.86 -16.12
CA PRO A 137 -39.43 -0.32 -16.27
C PRO A 137 -39.41 1.09 -16.87
N SER A 138 -40.42 1.40 -17.67
CA SER A 138 -40.57 2.73 -18.32
C SER A 138 -40.53 3.88 -17.30
N SER A 139 -41.07 3.67 -16.09
CA SER A 139 -41.07 4.67 -15.03
C SER A 139 -39.65 5.03 -14.59
N LEU A 140 -38.71 4.06 -14.46
CA LEU A 140 -37.34 4.31 -14.11
C LEU A 140 -36.54 4.98 -15.23
N VAL A 141 -36.89 4.70 -16.49
CA VAL A 141 -36.32 5.41 -17.65
C VAL A 141 -36.74 6.87 -17.64
N GLU A 142 -38.00 7.15 -17.31
CA GLU A 142 -38.52 8.55 -17.20
C GLU A 142 -37.88 9.29 -16.00
N GLU A 143 -37.60 8.60 -14.88
CA GLU A 143 -36.85 9.20 -13.77
C GLU A 143 -35.43 9.59 -14.20
N LEU A 144 -34.73 8.77 -14.99
CA LEU A 144 -33.42 9.11 -15.54
C LEU A 144 -33.44 10.36 -16.43
N LYS A 145 -34.49 10.55 -17.22
CA LYS A 145 -34.64 11.72 -18.09
C LYS A 145 -34.76 13.04 -17.32
N ARG A 146 -35.08 13.01 -16.03
CA ARG A 146 -35.17 14.20 -15.17
C ARG A 146 -33.85 14.57 -14.50
N LEU A 147 -32.89 13.66 -14.44
CA LEU A 147 -31.57 13.91 -13.82
C LEU A 147 -30.76 15.05 -14.46
N PRO A 148 -30.89 15.35 -15.80
CA PRO A 148 -30.23 16.52 -16.39
C PRO A 148 -30.58 17.86 -15.73
N GLU A 149 -31.76 17.99 -15.11
CA GLU A 149 -32.22 19.21 -14.44
C GLU A 149 -31.37 19.54 -13.19
N VAL A 150 -30.73 18.53 -12.59
CA VAL A 150 -29.91 18.66 -11.38
C VAL A 150 -28.43 18.32 -11.63
N LEU A 151 -27.99 18.26 -12.89
CA LEU A 151 -26.66 17.82 -13.30
C LEU A 151 -25.52 18.62 -12.66
N ASP A 152 -25.69 19.92 -12.52
CA ASP A 152 -24.67 20.86 -12.02
C ASP A 152 -24.63 20.90 -10.47
N ASP A 153 -25.69 20.43 -9.79
CA ASP A 153 -25.79 20.34 -8.33
C ASP A 153 -25.56 18.91 -7.86
N GLN A 154 -24.36 18.62 -7.38
CA GLN A 154 -23.99 17.26 -6.97
C GLN A 154 -24.82 16.74 -5.79
N GLU A 155 -25.22 17.58 -4.83
CA GLU A 155 -26.00 17.15 -3.66
C GLU A 155 -27.40 16.65 -4.10
N ARG A 156 -28.08 17.44 -4.93
CA ARG A 156 -29.41 17.10 -5.47
C ARG A 156 -29.34 15.91 -6.42
N PHE A 157 -28.31 15.88 -7.27
CA PHE A 157 -28.06 14.74 -8.16
C PHE A 157 -27.84 13.46 -7.38
N ALA A 158 -26.95 13.46 -6.37
CA ALA A 158 -26.64 12.29 -5.55
C ALA A 158 -27.89 11.76 -4.82
N ALA A 159 -28.72 12.63 -4.26
CA ALA A 159 -29.97 12.23 -3.60
C ALA A 159 -30.91 11.51 -4.59
N SER A 160 -31.11 12.08 -5.78
CA SER A 160 -31.96 11.51 -6.84
C SER A 160 -31.39 10.20 -7.41
N ALA A 161 -30.08 10.17 -7.66
CA ALA A 161 -29.37 8.99 -8.16
C ALA A 161 -29.40 7.83 -7.16
N ALA A 162 -29.21 8.08 -5.87
CA ALA A 162 -29.30 7.07 -4.82
C ALA A 162 -30.73 6.48 -4.70
N SER A 163 -31.78 7.33 -4.84
CA SER A 163 -33.16 6.87 -4.87
C SER A 163 -33.41 5.97 -6.07
N TRP A 164 -32.98 6.39 -7.25
CA TRP A 164 -33.13 5.63 -8.50
C TRP A 164 -32.36 4.30 -8.41
N ALA A 165 -31.12 4.32 -7.94
CA ALA A 165 -30.26 3.13 -7.84
C ALA A 165 -30.88 2.04 -6.97
N ARG A 166 -31.47 2.39 -5.82
CA ARG A 166 -32.18 1.42 -4.95
C ARG A 166 -33.37 0.77 -5.65
N LYS A 167 -34.12 1.52 -6.46
CA LYS A 167 -35.24 0.98 -7.21
C LYS A 167 -34.78 0.11 -8.38
N ALA A 168 -33.74 0.53 -9.09
CA ALA A 168 -33.26 -0.14 -10.30
C ALA A 168 -32.47 -1.42 -10.01
N ALA A 169 -31.87 -1.57 -8.82
CA ALA A 169 -31.09 -2.74 -8.43
C ALA A 169 -31.87 -4.07 -8.54
N GLY A 170 -33.17 -4.05 -8.33
CA GLY A 170 -34.03 -5.24 -8.45
C GLY A 170 -34.39 -5.66 -9.89
N TYR A 171 -34.10 -4.82 -10.89
CA TYR A 171 -34.47 -5.08 -12.29
C TYR A 171 -33.29 -5.42 -13.18
N LEU A 172 -32.10 -4.98 -12.81
CA LEU A 172 -30.90 -5.18 -13.62
C LEU A 172 -30.20 -6.48 -13.21
N PRO A 173 -29.86 -7.37 -14.15
CA PRO A 173 -29.13 -8.59 -13.85
C PRO A 173 -27.69 -8.25 -13.37
N SER A 174 -27.17 -9.06 -12.46
CA SER A 174 -25.86 -8.86 -11.84
C SER A 174 -24.71 -8.75 -12.86
N ASP A 175 -24.82 -9.42 -14.02
CA ASP A 175 -23.83 -9.35 -15.11
C ASP A 175 -23.89 -8.01 -15.89
N ALA A 176 -24.98 -7.28 -15.80
CA ALA A 176 -25.10 -5.93 -16.38
C ALA A 176 -24.63 -4.82 -15.41
N ILE A 177 -24.62 -5.12 -14.11
CA ILE A 177 -24.19 -4.20 -13.03
C ILE A 177 -22.74 -4.48 -12.64
N ALA A 178 -22.39 -5.76 -12.49
CA ALA A 178 -21.07 -6.23 -12.12
C ALA A 178 -20.26 -6.54 -13.37
N SER A 179 -19.60 -5.56 -13.94
CA SER A 179 -18.47 -5.86 -14.79
C SER A 179 -17.22 -6.07 -13.93
N ALA A 180 -16.38 -7.04 -14.32
CA ALA A 180 -15.05 -7.21 -13.73
C ALA A 180 -14.20 -5.92 -13.78
N GLY A 181 -14.60 -4.93 -14.58
CA GLY A 181 -14.07 -3.58 -14.66
C GLY A 181 -14.50 -2.66 -13.51
N ALA A 182 -15.70 -2.85 -12.94
CA ALA A 182 -16.15 -2.06 -11.79
C ALA A 182 -15.24 -2.30 -10.56
N GLN A 183 -14.66 -3.51 -10.41
CA GLN A 183 -13.66 -3.78 -9.39
C GLN A 183 -12.32 -3.09 -9.69
N GLN A 184 -11.89 -3.00 -10.94
CA GLN A 184 -10.63 -2.32 -11.31
C GLN A 184 -10.77 -0.79 -11.30
N LEU A 185 -11.93 -0.25 -11.68
CA LEU A 185 -12.22 1.19 -11.56
C LEU A 185 -12.53 1.61 -10.14
N SER A 186 -13.19 0.76 -9.36
CA SER A 186 -13.38 1.03 -7.94
C SER A 186 -12.05 1.08 -7.19
N LEU A 187 -11.04 0.28 -7.57
CA LEU A 187 -9.68 0.36 -7.03
C LEU A 187 -8.97 1.65 -7.48
N GLY A 188 -8.90 1.96 -8.76
CA GLY A 188 -8.33 3.22 -9.25
C GLY A 188 -9.17 4.44 -8.86
N MET A 189 -10.49 4.32 -8.73
CA MET A 189 -11.36 5.39 -8.27
C MET A 189 -11.39 5.54 -6.75
N ARG A 190 -11.26 4.49 -5.97
CA ARG A 190 -11.08 4.57 -4.52
C ARG A 190 -9.76 5.26 -4.18
N GLU A 191 -8.70 5.01 -4.93
CA GLU A 191 -7.41 5.66 -4.76
C GLU A 191 -7.43 7.15 -5.16
N VAL A 192 -8.07 7.50 -6.27
CA VAL A 192 -8.22 8.91 -6.70
C VAL A 192 -9.16 9.72 -5.80
N VAL A 193 -10.18 9.11 -5.19
CA VAL A 193 -11.03 9.79 -4.20
C VAL A 193 -10.29 10.03 -2.88
N ARG A 194 -9.31 9.19 -2.53
CA ARG A 194 -8.50 9.30 -1.31
C ARG A 194 -7.44 10.40 -1.37
N THR A 195 -6.93 10.74 -2.54
CA THR A 195 -5.79 11.67 -2.71
C THR A 195 -6.18 13.12 -3.01
N LEU A 196 -7.44 13.51 -2.88
CA LEU A 196 -7.87 14.89 -3.15
C LEU A 196 -7.71 15.77 -1.91
N PRO A 197 -6.85 16.80 -1.93
CA PRO A 197 -6.84 17.81 -0.89
C PRO A 197 -8.18 18.55 -0.86
N LYS A 198 -8.68 18.86 0.34
CA LYS A 198 -9.88 19.68 0.55
C LYS A 198 -9.70 21.03 -0.14
N ARG A 199 -10.59 21.36 -1.06
CA ARG A 199 -10.70 22.72 -1.57
C ARG A 199 -11.17 23.62 -0.42
N GLY A 200 -10.31 24.52 0.03
CA GLY A 200 -10.69 25.57 0.98
C GLY A 200 -11.75 26.47 0.37
N ASP A 201 -12.72 26.84 1.18
CA ASP A 201 -13.72 27.87 0.81
C ASP A 201 -13.02 29.17 0.41
N PRO A 202 -13.47 29.86 -0.63
CA PRO A 202 -12.95 31.16 -0.99
C PRO A 202 -13.63 32.24 -0.13
N GLY A 203 -12.99 32.61 0.98
CA GLY A 203 -13.43 33.77 1.74
C GLY A 203 -12.86 33.84 3.14
N GLY A 204 -11.80 34.63 3.33
CA GLY A 204 -11.34 34.94 4.68
C GLY A 204 -9.89 35.42 4.72
N THR A 205 -9.74 36.71 4.71
CA THR A 205 -8.58 37.57 4.87
C THR A 205 -7.55 37.13 5.91
N SER A 206 -6.29 37.29 5.54
CA SER A 206 -5.07 37.17 6.31
C SER A 206 -4.92 38.24 7.40
N ALA A 207 -4.38 37.89 8.57
CA ALA A 207 -3.54 38.75 9.41
C ALA A 207 -2.69 37.93 10.42
N PRO A 208 -1.55 38.45 10.90
CA PRO A 208 -0.38 37.64 11.23
C PRO A 208 -0.19 37.31 12.71
N LEU A 209 0.65 36.29 12.93
CA LEU A 209 1.12 35.74 14.20
C LEU A 209 1.88 36.74 15.09
N LYS A 210 1.65 36.63 16.40
CA LYS A 210 2.59 37.04 17.44
C LYS A 210 3.03 35.85 18.29
N LYS A 211 4.35 35.78 18.49
CA LYS A 211 5.05 34.93 19.47
C LYS A 211 4.72 35.35 20.89
N ALA A 212 4.64 34.42 21.81
CA ALA A 212 4.91 34.70 23.23
C ALA A 212 5.43 33.46 23.96
N ASP A 213 6.31 33.69 24.87
CA ASP A 213 7.30 32.91 25.59
C ASP A 213 6.74 31.94 26.63
N ALA A 214 7.64 30.99 27.02
CA ALA A 214 7.49 30.04 28.13
C ALA A 214 7.60 30.72 29.51
N PRO A 215 7.23 30.06 30.62
CA PRO A 215 8.23 29.75 31.64
C PRO A 215 8.17 28.36 32.25
N ARG A 216 9.30 28.05 32.92
CA ARG A 216 9.73 26.82 33.58
C ARG A 216 9.16 26.63 34.98
N ASP A 217 9.41 25.43 35.49
CA ASP A 217 9.58 24.88 36.86
C ASP A 217 8.45 23.94 37.29
N GLY A 218 8.69 22.81 37.90
CA GLY A 218 9.75 22.17 38.60
C GLY A 218 9.20 21.02 39.44
N SER A 219 9.96 19.89 39.56
CA SER A 219 10.09 19.03 40.76
C SER A 219 8.86 18.19 41.23
N GLU A 220 8.93 16.92 41.42
CA GLU A 220 9.59 15.87 42.15
C GLU A 220 8.75 14.60 42.39
N ASN A 221 9.42 13.44 42.23
CA ASN A 221 9.35 12.17 42.97
C ASN A 221 8.12 11.23 43.04
N THR A 222 8.26 10.11 42.39
CA THR A 222 8.28 8.64 42.57
C THR A 222 7.56 7.98 43.79
N PRO A 223 7.25 6.65 43.85
CA PRO A 223 7.33 5.57 42.85
C PRO A 223 6.16 4.53 42.89
N GLY A 224 6.09 3.68 41.87
CA GLY A 224 5.65 2.30 42.07
C GLY A 224 4.59 1.73 41.12
N GLY A 225 5.00 0.82 40.23
CA GLY A 225 4.19 -0.31 39.86
C GLY A 225 3.75 -0.48 38.40
N SER A 226 4.28 -1.51 37.78
CA SER A 226 3.92 -2.19 36.51
C SER A 226 4.27 -1.48 35.20
N ALA A 227 5.24 -2.11 34.54
CA ALA A 227 5.78 -1.73 33.26
C ALA A 227 4.77 -1.96 32.11
N SER A 228 4.01 -0.95 31.78
CA SER A 228 3.54 -0.74 30.41
C SER A 228 4.66 -0.01 29.67
N VAL A 229 5.16 -0.60 28.59
CA VAL A 229 6.17 0.03 27.74
C VAL A 229 5.50 1.23 27.06
N GLN A 230 5.58 2.38 27.70
CA GLN A 230 5.29 3.67 27.09
C GLN A 230 6.55 4.08 26.31
N SER A 231 6.49 3.98 24.99
CA SER A 231 7.42 4.68 24.12
C SER A 231 7.07 6.17 24.14
N GLY A 232 7.82 6.93 24.95
CA GLY A 232 7.67 8.38 25.04
C GLY A 232 8.12 9.09 23.76
N GLY A 233 7.19 9.68 23.08
CA GLY A 233 7.33 10.75 22.10
C GLY A 233 6.02 11.51 22.13
N ALA A 234 6.08 12.85 22.31
CA ALA A 234 4.90 13.70 22.36
C ALA A 234 4.07 13.50 21.10
N LEU A 235 3.05 12.66 21.22
CA LEU A 235 2.04 12.41 20.18
C LEU A 235 1.12 13.63 20.13
N ARG A 236 0.85 14.15 18.94
CA ARG A 236 -0.33 14.99 18.72
C ARG A 236 -1.53 14.22 19.27
N GLU A 237 -2.39 14.88 20.04
CA GLU A 237 -3.63 14.29 20.55
C GLU A 237 -4.40 13.64 19.39
N GLY A 238 -4.32 12.29 19.25
CA GLY A 238 -4.96 11.71 18.11
C GLY A 238 -5.13 10.18 18.16
N TYR A 239 -4.05 9.41 18.08
CA TYR A 239 -4.16 7.97 17.92
C TYR A 239 -4.11 7.20 19.24
N HIS A 240 -5.10 6.34 19.44
CA HIS A 240 -5.16 5.39 20.56
C HIS A 240 -6.02 4.18 20.16
N ALA A 241 -5.88 3.08 20.89
CA ALA A 241 -6.75 1.91 20.75
C ALA A 241 -7.89 1.99 21.78
N TYR A 242 -9.11 1.71 21.36
CA TYR A 242 -10.26 1.59 22.29
C TYR A 242 -9.99 0.55 23.37
N THR A 243 -9.46 -0.60 22.95
CA THR A 243 -9.01 -1.67 23.83
C THR A 243 -7.95 -2.52 23.14
N THR A 244 -6.96 -2.96 23.90
CA THR A 244 -5.92 -3.91 23.46
C THR A 244 -6.12 -5.31 24.03
N ALA A 245 -7.21 -5.52 24.78
CA ALA A 245 -7.47 -6.79 25.49
C ALA A 245 -7.62 -8.00 24.56
N TYR A 246 -7.94 -7.78 23.30
CA TYR A 246 -8.15 -8.81 22.30
C TYR A 246 -7.01 -8.95 21.29
N ASP A 247 -5.98 -8.11 21.38
CA ASP A 247 -4.80 -8.17 20.52
C ASP A 247 -3.98 -9.42 20.86
N ARG A 248 -3.40 -10.03 19.83
CA ARG A 248 -2.57 -11.20 20.04
C ARG A 248 -1.36 -11.24 19.11
N VAL A 249 -0.29 -11.85 19.64
CA VAL A 249 0.90 -12.22 18.85
C VAL A 249 0.97 -13.74 18.85
N ILE A 250 0.97 -14.32 17.66
CA ILE A 250 0.91 -15.78 17.49
C ILE A 250 2.04 -16.27 16.58
N ASN A 251 2.42 -17.54 16.77
CA ASN A 251 3.36 -18.20 15.85
C ASN A 251 2.60 -18.94 14.76
N ALA A 252 3.21 -19.05 13.59
CA ALA A 252 2.67 -19.80 12.45
C ALA A 252 2.21 -21.23 12.80
N ALA A 253 2.91 -21.89 13.73
CA ALA A 253 2.57 -23.23 14.19
C ALA A 253 1.24 -23.34 14.96
N VAL A 254 0.69 -22.22 15.43
CA VAL A 254 -0.61 -22.17 16.10
C VAL A 254 -1.75 -22.05 15.09
N LEU A 255 -1.46 -21.43 13.95
CA LEU A 255 -2.45 -21.17 12.88
C LEU A 255 -2.77 -22.41 12.03
N ALA A 256 -1.82 -23.29 11.84
CA ALA A 256 -1.99 -24.49 11.06
C ALA A 256 -1.08 -25.62 11.54
N SER A 257 -1.54 -26.87 11.39
CA SER A 257 -0.73 -28.04 11.69
C SER A 257 0.46 -28.13 10.73
N ARG A 258 1.50 -28.85 11.15
CA ARG A 258 2.70 -29.04 10.31
C ARG A 258 2.38 -29.70 8.97
N ASP A 259 1.44 -30.64 8.96
CA ASP A 259 1.03 -31.35 7.74
C ASP A 259 0.22 -30.45 6.80
N GLU A 260 -0.61 -29.59 7.35
CA GLU A 260 -1.34 -28.56 6.60
C GLU A 260 -0.37 -27.55 5.99
N LEU A 261 0.57 -27.03 6.79
CA LEU A 261 1.63 -26.13 6.31
C LEU A 261 2.46 -26.78 5.20
N ALA A 262 2.77 -28.07 5.31
CA ALA A 262 3.52 -28.80 4.28
C ALA A 262 2.72 -28.91 2.97
N LYS A 263 1.41 -29.21 3.04
CA LYS A 263 0.53 -29.24 1.87
C LYS A 263 0.40 -27.87 1.21
N LEU A 264 0.18 -26.82 2.00
CA LEU A 264 0.11 -25.44 1.51
C LEU A 264 1.44 -25.00 0.90
N HIS A 265 2.57 -25.36 1.52
CA HIS A 265 3.89 -25.05 0.99
C HIS A 265 4.16 -25.79 -0.33
N GLN A 266 3.72 -27.04 -0.46
CA GLN A 266 3.80 -27.78 -1.71
C GLN A 266 2.98 -27.11 -2.81
N LYS A 267 1.74 -26.68 -2.49
CA LYS A 267 0.89 -25.90 -3.41
C LYS A 267 1.57 -24.60 -3.81
N LEU A 268 2.13 -23.83 -2.86
CA LEU A 268 2.91 -22.63 -3.14
C LEU A 268 4.09 -22.93 -4.07
N GLY A 269 4.81 -24.03 -3.82
CA GLY A 269 5.91 -24.50 -4.69
C GLY A 269 5.48 -24.80 -6.11
N SER A 270 4.29 -25.39 -6.32
CA SER A 270 3.74 -25.62 -7.65
C SER A 270 3.37 -24.33 -8.37
N GLU A 271 2.74 -23.38 -7.68
CA GLU A 271 2.42 -22.04 -8.21
C GLU A 271 3.69 -21.27 -8.61
N LEU A 272 4.76 -21.41 -7.81
CA LEU A 272 6.03 -20.74 -8.02
C LEU A 272 7.01 -21.53 -8.92
N SER A 273 6.67 -22.72 -9.36
CA SER A 273 7.59 -23.60 -10.10
C SER A 273 8.16 -22.98 -11.38
N ALA A 274 7.32 -22.27 -12.14
CA ALA A 274 7.73 -21.54 -13.34
C ALA A 274 8.73 -20.40 -13.06
N LEU A 275 8.76 -19.89 -11.83
CA LEU A 275 9.57 -18.75 -11.41
C LEU A 275 10.88 -19.17 -10.71
N GLN A 276 11.03 -20.45 -10.33
CA GLN A 276 12.21 -20.97 -9.64
C GLN A 276 13.54 -20.68 -10.37
N PRO A 277 13.66 -20.77 -11.70
CA PRO A 277 14.91 -20.44 -12.41
C PRO A 277 15.25 -18.95 -12.30
N ILE A 278 14.22 -18.09 -12.26
CA ILE A 278 14.40 -16.63 -12.09
C ILE A 278 14.90 -16.36 -10.68
N VAL A 279 14.23 -16.92 -9.67
CA VAL A 279 14.60 -16.83 -8.26
C VAL A 279 16.05 -17.27 -8.02
N ALA A 280 16.43 -18.43 -8.57
CA ALA A 280 17.79 -18.96 -8.40
C ALA A 280 18.87 -18.06 -9.02
N ARG A 281 18.61 -17.49 -10.21
CA ARG A 281 19.52 -16.53 -10.87
C ARG A 281 19.65 -15.23 -10.07
N LEU A 282 18.53 -14.73 -9.55
CA LEU A 282 18.49 -13.51 -8.75
C LEU A 282 19.24 -13.70 -7.42
N ALA A 283 18.97 -14.78 -6.70
CA ALA A 283 19.67 -15.12 -5.48
C ALA A 283 21.18 -15.22 -5.69
N LYS A 284 21.62 -15.89 -6.79
CA LYS A 284 23.06 -15.98 -7.13
C LYS A 284 23.67 -14.61 -7.46
N ARG A 285 22.97 -13.77 -8.24
CA ARG A 285 23.44 -12.43 -8.59
C ARG A 285 23.58 -11.55 -7.35
N LEU A 286 22.55 -11.55 -6.51
CA LEU A 286 22.51 -10.74 -5.30
C LEU A 286 23.60 -11.17 -4.32
N MET A 287 23.75 -12.49 -4.10
CA MET A 287 24.82 -13.02 -3.27
C MET A 287 26.21 -12.62 -3.78
N ARG A 288 26.45 -12.70 -5.10
CA ARG A 288 27.74 -12.30 -5.68
C ARG A 288 28.05 -10.83 -5.42
N VAL A 289 27.05 -9.94 -5.56
CA VAL A 289 27.23 -8.51 -5.31
C VAL A 289 27.48 -8.23 -3.82
N LEU A 290 26.76 -8.91 -2.92
CA LEU A 290 26.98 -8.77 -1.48
C LEU A 290 28.35 -9.29 -1.05
N MET A 291 28.73 -10.47 -1.52
CA MET A 291 30.05 -11.05 -1.21
C MET A 291 31.20 -10.21 -1.81
N ALA A 292 31.02 -9.61 -3.00
CA ALA A 292 32.02 -8.73 -3.60
C ALA A 292 32.23 -7.42 -2.81
N ARG A 293 31.28 -7.05 -1.94
CA ARG A 293 31.36 -5.86 -1.08
C ARG A 293 31.86 -6.18 0.34
N GLN A 294 32.12 -7.44 0.67
CA GLN A 294 32.85 -7.76 1.89
C GLN A 294 34.21 -7.09 1.85
N THR A 295 34.45 -6.24 2.84
CA THR A 295 35.73 -5.57 2.97
C THR A 295 36.76 -6.60 3.35
N ARG A 296 37.75 -6.80 2.51
CA ARG A 296 38.90 -7.60 2.85
C ARG A 296 39.88 -6.73 3.64
N GLU A 297 40.06 -7.02 4.90
CA GLU A 297 41.02 -6.33 5.74
C GLU A 297 42.28 -7.17 5.87
N TRP A 298 43.43 -6.50 5.77
CA TRP A 298 44.70 -7.13 6.07
C TRP A 298 44.97 -7.05 7.54
N ARG A 299 45.14 -8.22 8.19
CA ARG A 299 45.72 -8.28 9.51
C ARG A 299 47.23 -8.34 9.36
N PHE A 300 47.91 -7.41 10.00
CA PHE A 300 49.33 -7.27 10.00
C PHE A 300 49.92 -7.84 11.32
N ASP A 301 51.26 -7.92 11.40
CA ASP A 301 51.97 -8.35 12.61
C ASP A 301 51.64 -9.78 13.05
N LEU A 302 51.60 -10.69 12.09
CA LEU A 302 51.32 -12.11 12.32
C LEU A 302 52.61 -12.94 12.23
N ASP A 303 52.55 -14.12 12.87
CA ASP A 303 53.64 -15.11 12.85
C ASP A 303 53.59 -15.97 11.57
N GLU A 304 52.45 -16.04 10.91
CA GLU A 304 52.19 -16.83 9.70
C GLU A 304 51.34 -16.04 8.69
N GLY A 305 51.50 -16.32 7.39
CA GLY A 305 50.72 -15.71 6.31
C GLY A 305 51.57 -15.29 5.11
N VAL A 306 51.09 -14.28 4.38
CA VAL A 306 51.82 -13.67 3.25
C VAL A 306 52.81 -12.64 3.79
N VAL A 307 54.05 -12.70 3.30
CA VAL A 307 55.10 -11.75 3.72
C VAL A 307 54.70 -10.33 3.34
N ASP A 308 54.71 -9.40 4.30
CA ASP A 308 54.60 -7.97 4.06
C ASP A 308 55.97 -7.37 3.75
N ALA A 309 56.20 -7.06 2.48
CA ALA A 309 57.48 -6.51 2.01
C ALA A 309 57.86 -5.21 2.74
N SER A 310 56.90 -4.40 3.16
CA SER A 310 57.13 -3.14 3.89
C SER A 310 57.72 -3.34 5.28
N ARG A 311 57.53 -4.53 5.88
CA ARG A 311 57.97 -4.89 7.22
C ARG A 311 59.27 -5.72 7.26
N LEU A 312 59.78 -6.16 6.13
CA LEU A 312 61.02 -6.97 6.07
C LEU A 312 62.22 -6.23 6.62
N ALA A 313 62.36 -4.94 6.38
CA ALA A 313 63.47 -4.13 6.91
C ALA A 313 63.45 -4.12 8.46
N ALA A 314 62.26 -3.96 9.07
CA ALA A 314 62.08 -3.99 10.52
C ALA A 314 62.32 -5.39 11.09
N PHE A 315 61.98 -6.46 10.38
CA PHE A 315 62.25 -7.84 10.77
C PHE A 315 63.75 -8.11 10.84
N VAL A 316 64.52 -7.71 9.81
CA VAL A 316 65.95 -7.86 9.78
C VAL A 316 66.64 -7.01 10.87
N ALA A 317 66.22 -5.75 11.04
CA ALA A 317 66.79 -4.85 12.04
C ALA A 317 66.50 -5.31 13.48
N SER A 318 65.40 -6.01 13.72
CA SER A 318 65.02 -6.54 15.05
C SER A 318 65.64 -7.90 15.37
N GLY A 319 66.49 -8.45 14.48
CA GLY A 319 67.06 -9.78 14.64
C GLY A 319 66.01 -10.90 14.61
N GLY A 320 64.96 -10.74 13.80
CA GLY A 320 63.90 -11.74 13.64
C GLY A 320 62.76 -11.67 14.67
N ARG A 321 62.69 -10.64 15.51
CA ARG A 321 61.64 -10.49 16.53
C ARG A 321 60.36 -9.83 16.02
N ALA A 322 60.45 -9.03 14.93
CA ALA A 322 59.26 -8.44 14.34
C ALA A 322 58.47 -9.51 13.58
N ARG A 323 57.15 -9.31 13.47
CA ARG A 323 56.22 -10.22 12.79
C ARG A 323 55.97 -9.70 11.37
N PRO A 324 56.60 -10.31 10.33
CA PRO A 324 56.58 -9.75 8.98
C PRO A 324 55.43 -10.25 8.13
N PHE A 325 54.50 -11.02 8.69
CA PHE A 325 53.43 -11.61 7.92
C PHE A 325 52.13 -10.82 8.04
N LYS A 326 51.36 -10.84 6.96
CA LYS A 326 49.99 -10.37 6.90
C LYS A 326 49.09 -11.46 6.35
N GLN A 327 47.89 -11.50 6.82
CA GLN A 327 46.85 -12.41 6.37
C GLN A 327 45.63 -11.63 5.94
N GLU A 328 45.06 -11.98 4.79
CA GLU A 328 43.78 -11.45 4.37
C GLU A 328 42.69 -12.02 5.29
N SER A 329 42.04 -11.16 6.03
CA SER A 329 40.90 -11.51 6.86
C SER A 329 39.64 -11.03 6.19
N GLU A 330 38.72 -11.95 5.92
CA GLU A 330 37.39 -11.56 5.56
C GLU A 330 36.71 -10.98 6.80
N SER A 331 36.48 -9.67 6.81
CA SER A 331 35.64 -9.06 7.84
C SER A 331 34.24 -9.64 7.71
N PRO A 332 33.73 -10.35 8.73
CA PRO A 332 32.34 -10.78 8.70
C PRO A 332 31.47 -9.55 8.56
N PHE A 333 30.36 -9.67 7.84
CA PHE A 333 29.36 -8.60 7.83
C PHE A 333 29.08 -8.16 9.27
N PRO A 334 28.96 -6.85 9.54
CA PRO A 334 28.53 -6.39 10.85
C PRO A 334 27.29 -7.17 11.25
N SER A 335 27.25 -7.64 12.48
CA SER A 335 26.13 -8.42 13.00
C SER A 335 24.82 -7.73 12.63
N THR A 336 24.10 -8.28 11.67
CA THR A 336 22.95 -7.66 11.04
C THR A 336 21.72 -8.55 11.18
N VAL A 337 20.57 -7.95 11.49
CA VAL A 337 19.26 -8.59 11.45
C VAL A 337 18.32 -7.81 10.54
N VAL A 338 17.57 -8.53 9.72
CA VAL A 338 16.54 -7.98 8.83
C VAL A 338 15.21 -8.61 9.22
N SER A 339 14.22 -7.79 9.56
CA SER A 339 12.82 -8.21 9.73
C SER A 339 12.02 -7.82 8.50
N LEU A 340 11.34 -8.80 7.91
CA LEU A 340 10.38 -8.63 6.83
C LEU A 340 8.99 -8.62 7.46
N LEU A 341 8.29 -7.50 7.40
CA LEU A 341 6.93 -7.34 7.89
C LEU A 341 5.97 -7.38 6.70
N ILE A 342 5.12 -8.39 6.64
CA ILE A 342 4.27 -8.70 5.50
C ILE A 342 2.82 -8.40 5.83
N ASP A 343 2.21 -7.60 5.01
CA ASP A 343 0.79 -7.30 5.06
C ASP A 343 -0.04 -8.54 4.66
N HIS A 344 -0.99 -8.91 5.52
CA HIS A 344 -1.98 -9.95 5.29
C HIS A 344 -3.38 -9.34 5.22
N SER A 345 -3.52 -8.22 4.54
CA SER A 345 -4.81 -7.59 4.23
C SER A 345 -5.54 -8.29 3.09
N GLY A 346 -6.84 -8.02 2.98
CA GLY A 346 -7.70 -8.61 1.94
C GLY A 346 -7.28 -8.22 0.51
N SER A 347 -6.69 -7.05 0.32
CA SER A 347 -6.14 -6.56 -0.96
C SER A 347 -4.94 -7.37 -1.45
N MET A 348 -4.19 -7.98 -0.52
CA MET A 348 -3.06 -8.85 -0.82
C MET A 348 -3.47 -10.20 -1.44
N ARG A 349 -4.76 -10.54 -1.50
CA ARG A 349 -5.24 -11.83 -2.02
C ARG A 349 -4.74 -12.12 -3.43
N GLY A 350 -4.30 -13.37 -3.66
CA GLY A 350 -3.91 -13.87 -4.97
C GLY A 350 -2.51 -13.44 -5.39
N ARG A 351 -2.39 -12.73 -6.52
CA ARG A 351 -1.09 -12.38 -7.10
C ARG A 351 -0.18 -11.53 -6.19
N PRO A 352 -0.66 -10.51 -5.48
CA PRO A 352 0.18 -9.77 -4.53
C PRO A 352 0.83 -10.66 -3.47
N MET A 353 0.06 -11.57 -2.88
CA MET A 353 0.57 -12.50 -1.86
C MET A 353 1.61 -13.48 -2.42
N LEU A 354 1.47 -13.92 -3.67
CA LEU A 354 2.49 -14.74 -4.35
C LEU A 354 3.79 -13.95 -4.56
N ILE A 355 3.71 -12.66 -4.91
CA ILE A 355 4.88 -11.78 -5.03
C ILE A 355 5.54 -11.58 -3.66
N ALA A 356 4.75 -11.39 -2.60
CA ALA A 356 5.26 -11.30 -1.23
C ALA A 356 5.97 -12.59 -0.80
N ALA A 357 5.38 -13.76 -1.07
CA ALA A 357 5.98 -15.06 -0.77
C ALA A 357 7.33 -15.25 -1.49
N LEU A 358 7.41 -14.91 -2.78
CA LEU A 358 8.65 -14.92 -3.56
C LEU A 358 9.69 -13.97 -2.99
N THR A 359 9.27 -12.77 -2.64
CA THR A 359 10.13 -11.76 -2.01
C THR A 359 10.75 -12.32 -0.73
N VAL A 360 9.94 -12.87 0.16
CA VAL A 360 10.40 -13.49 1.41
C VAL A 360 11.36 -14.65 1.15
N GLU A 361 11.03 -15.52 0.18
CA GLU A 361 11.89 -16.67 -0.14
C GLU A 361 13.27 -16.24 -0.64
N ILE A 362 13.32 -15.23 -1.52
CA ILE A 362 14.58 -14.70 -2.04
C ILE A 362 15.40 -14.06 -0.90
N PHE A 363 14.77 -13.18 -0.12
CA PHE A 363 15.44 -12.49 0.98
C PHE A 363 15.99 -13.48 2.00
N ALA A 364 15.15 -14.38 2.51
CA ALA A 364 15.54 -15.32 3.54
C ALA A 364 16.70 -16.23 3.10
N ARG A 365 16.66 -16.74 1.86
CA ARG A 365 17.75 -17.57 1.30
C ARG A 365 19.05 -16.80 1.12
N VAL A 366 18.97 -15.56 0.63
CA VAL A 366 20.17 -14.76 0.36
C VAL A 366 20.79 -14.28 1.66
N LEU A 367 19.99 -13.72 2.56
CA LEU A 367 20.44 -13.19 3.84
C LEU A 367 21.11 -14.28 4.70
N GLU A 368 20.46 -15.46 4.81
CA GLU A 368 21.03 -16.58 5.58
C GLU A 368 22.38 -17.04 5.01
N ARG A 369 22.54 -17.09 3.68
CA ARG A 369 23.82 -17.43 3.06
C ARG A 369 24.91 -16.39 3.28
N CYS A 370 24.52 -15.13 3.49
CA CYS A 370 25.43 -14.04 3.83
C CYS A 370 25.69 -13.93 5.35
N GLY A 371 25.18 -14.86 6.15
CA GLY A 371 25.32 -14.81 7.61
C GLY A 371 24.46 -13.75 8.29
N VAL A 372 23.52 -13.14 7.55
CA VAL A 372 22.58 -12.14 8.07
C VAL A 372 21.35 -12.83 8.63
N LYS A 373 21.00 -12.51 9.88
CA LYS A 373 19.76 -13.04 10.49
C LYS A 373 18.53 -12.43 9.82
N CYS A 374 17.55 -13.28 9.54
CA CYS A 374 16.30 -12.86 8.90
C CYS A 374 15.10 -13.29 9.74
N GLU A 375 14.23 -12.35 10.07
CA GLU A 375 12.93 -12.58 10.69
C GLU A 375 11.83 -12.35 9.66
N VAL A 376 10.74 -13.10 9.74
CA VAL A 376 9.55 -12.91 8.87
C VAL A 376 8.33 -12.80 9.77
N LEU A 377 7.65 -11.69 9.66
CA LEU A 377 6.48 -11.30 10.43
C LEU A 377 5.30 -11.07 9.50
N GLY A 378 4.10 -11.34 9.97
CA GLY A 378 2.87 -10.99 9.30
C GLY A 378 1.97 -10.15 10.19
N PHE A 379 1.08 -9.36 9.62
CA PHE A 379 0.08 -8.62 10.37
C PHE A 379 -1.25 -8.54 9.62
N THR A 380 -2.32 -8.59 10.39
CA THR A 380 -3.70 -8.42 9.95
C THR A 380 -4.56 -8.06 11.17
N THR A 381 -5.86 -7.88 10.97
CA THR A 381 -6.83 -7.81 12.07
C THR A 381 -7.41 -9.20 12.40
N ARG A 382 -8.01 -9.35 13.58
CA ARG A 382 -8.66 -10.62 13.98
C ARG A 382 -9.98 -10.85 13.27
N ASP A 383 -10.72 -9.77 13.04
CA ASP A 383 -12.06 -9.82 12.48
C ASP A 383 -12.18 -8.80 11.35
N TRP A 384 -13.20 -8.95 10.53
CA TRP A 384 -13.70 -7.91 9.65
C TRP A 384 -14.59 -6.97 10.45
N ASP A 385 -14.68 -5.70 10.05
CA ASP A 385 -15.61 -4.71 10.61
C ASP A 385 -15.50 -4.53 12.14
N GLY A 386 -14.29 -4.59 12.69
CA GLY A 386 -13.98 -4.21 14.07
C GLY A 386 -14.11 -5.29 15.16
N GLY A 387 -14.82 -6.37 14.95
CA GLY A 387 -14.91 -7.51 15.88
C GLY A 387 -15.29 -7.15 17.32
N GLU A 388 -14.58 -7.73 18.32
CA GLU A 388 -14.88 -7.53 19.75
C GLU A 388 -14.69 -6.08 20.24
N PRO A 389 -13.63 -5.35 19.84
CA PRO A 389 -13.49 -3.95 20.24
C PRO A 389 -14.67 -3.08 19.79
N ALA A 390 -15.15 -3.26 18.56
CA ALA A 390 -16.30 -2.53 18.05
C ALA A 390 -17.60 -2.89 18.78
N ARG A 391 -17.80 -4.18 19.12
CA ARG A 391 -18.94 -4.63 19.94
C ARG A 391 -18.92 -4.01 21.33
N ARG A 392 -17.75 -3.93 21.94
CA ARG A 392 -17.60 -3.29 23.24
C ARG A 392 -17.88 -1.80 23.18
N TRP A 393 -17.36 -1.11 22.17
CA TRP A 393 -17.64 0.30 21.93
C TRP A 393 -19.13 0.58 21.78
N ALA A 394 -19.85 -0.28 21.06
CA ALA A 394 -21.31 -0.21 20.93
C ALA A 394 -22.01 -0.44 22.27
N ALA A 395 -21.56 -1.41 23.07
CA ALA A 395 -22.12 -1.70 24.40
C ALA A 395 -21.89 -0.55 25.40
N ASP A 396 -20.78 0.18 25.26
CA ASP A 396 -20.43 1.35 26.08
C ASP A 396 -21.16 2.64 25.62
N GLY A 397 -22.08 2.54 24.63
CA GLY A 397 -22.92 3.65 24.16
C GLY A 397 -22.27 4.56 23.14
N TYR A 398 -21.34 4.07 22.33
CA TYR A 398 -20.65 4.80 21.24
C TYR A 398 -19.94 6.07 21.71
N PRO A 399 -19.03 6.01 22.69
CA PRO A 399 -18.24 7.19 23.08
C PRO A 399 -17.59 7.87 21.88
N GLU A 400 -17.53 9.20 21.90
CA GLU A 400 -16.87 9.96 20.83
C GLU A 400 -15.38 9.65 20.77
N ARG A 401 -14.82 9.66 19.53
CA ARG A 401 -13.39 9.43 19.26
C ARG A 401 -12.85 8.15 19.88
N PRO A 402 -13.39 7.00 19.53
CA PRO A 402 -13.03 5.74 20.19
C PRO A 402 -11.60 5.27 19.90
N GLY A 403 -10.93 5.82 18.89
CA GLY A 403 -9.65 5.29 18.44
C GLY A 403 -9.82 4.00 17.62
N ARG A 404 -8.82 3.10 17.68
CA ARG A 404 -8.87 1.81 16.96
C ARG A 404 -9.94 0.89 17.51
N LEU A 405 -10.81 0.39 16.63
CA LEU A 405 -11.97 -0.45 16.97
C LEU A 405 -11.84 -1.92 16.55
N ASN A 406 -10.69 -2.38 16.08
CA ASN A 406 -10.44 -3.77 15.75
C ASN A 406 -9.32 -4.38 16.61
N ALA A 407 -9.32 -5.69 16.77
CA ALA A 407 -8.26 -6.41 17.45
C ALA A 407 -7.15 -6.79 16.48
N LEU A 408 -5.89 -6.66 16.89
CA LEU A 408 -4.73 -6.98 16.06
C LEU A 408 -4.38 -8.47 16.13
N GLU A 409 -3.93 -8.98 15.01
CA GLU A 409 -3.29 -10.27 14.90
C GLU A 409 -1.90 -10.14 14.28
N HIS A 410 -0.88 -10.20 15.11
CA HIS A 410 0.51 -10.19 14.71
C HIS A 410 1.06 -11.62 14.65
N ILE A 411 1.69 -11.99 13.54
CA ILE A 411 2.08 -13.36 13.25
C ILE A 411 3.60 -13.46 13.16
N VAL A 412 4.21 -14.32 13.95
CA VAL A 412 5.63 -14.68 13.81
C VAL A 412 5.74 -15.89 12.89
N ILE A 413 6.04 -15.64 11.61
CA ILE A 413 6.17 -16.70 10.59
C ILE A 413 7.53 -17.38 10.75
N LYS A 414 8.59 -16.58 10.95
CA LYS A 414 9.96 -17.04 11.21
C LYS A 414 10.66 -16.10 12.17
N SER A 415 11.11 -16.63 13.32
CA SER A 415 11.99 -15.88 14.22
C SER A 415 13.39 -15.74 13.64
N ALA A 416 14.11 -14.67 14.00
CA ALA A 416 15.44 -14.34 13.49
C ALA A 416 16.47 -15.46 13.68
N ASP A 417 16.42 -16.17 14.80
CA ASP A 417 17.40 -17.20 15.17
C ASP A 417 17.05 -18.60 14.64
N VAL A 418 15.88 -18.79 14.04
CA VAL A 418 15.47 -20.06 13.42
C VAL A 418 16.01 -20.14 12.00
N PRO A 419 16.76 -21.21 11.62
CA PRO A 419 17.22 -21.38 10.24
C PRO A 419 16.08 -21.46 9.23
N TRP A 420 16.26 -20.85 8.05
CA TRP A 420 15.29 -20.85 6.97
C TRP A 420 14.77 -22.24 6.62
N ARG A 421 15.67 -23.22 6.56
CA ARG A 421 15.34 -24.60 6.25
C ARG A 421 14.22 -25.17 7.14
N ARG A 422 14.14 -24.75 8.40
CA ARG A 422 13.10 -25.19 9.35
C ARG A 422 11.81 -24.38 9.20
N ALA A 423 11.93 -23.10 8.91
CA ALA A 423 10.79 -22.17 8.86
C ALA A 423 10.07 -22.12 7.50
N ARG A 424 10.72 -22.52 6.40
CA ARG A 424 10.20 -22.38 5.04
C ARG A 424 8.78 -22.93 4.82
N ILE A 425 8.43 -23.99 5.56
CA ILE A 425 7.10 -24.61 5.47
C ILE A 425 6.01 -23.62 5.88
N ALA A 426 6.31 -22.71 6.83
CA ALA A 426 5.37 -21.69 7.28
C ALA A 426 5.00 -20.67 6.19
N LEU A 427 5.77 -20.57 5.10
CA LEU A 427 5.34 -19.80 3.92
C LEU A 427 4.04 -20.32 3.29
N GLY A 428 3.65 -21.55 3.57
CA GLY A 428 2.35 -22.06 3.15
C GLY A 428 1.17 -21.19 3.64
N LEU A 429 1.33 -20.49 4.76
CA LEU A 429 0.31 -19.56 5.28
C LEU A 429 -0.06 -18.46 4.30
N PHE A 430 0.84 -18.05 3.38
CA PHE A 430 0.56 -17.05 2.35
C PHE A 430 -0.56 -17.47 1.37
N LEU A 431 -0.89 -18.76 1.29
CA LEU A 431 -2.00 -19.27 0.50
C LEU A 431 -3.30 -19.44 1.29
N ARG A 432 -3.32 -19.01 2.55
CA ARG A 432 -4.48 -19.17 3.42
C ARG A 432 -5.34 -17.91 3.40
N ASP A 433 -6.29 -17.87 2.48
CA ASP A 433 -7.18 -16.71 2.25
C ASP A 433 -7.97 -16.29 3.50
N GLU A 434 -8.25 -17.23 4.40
CA GLU A 434 -8.99 -16.99 5.66
C GLU A 434 -8.25 -16.07 6.63
N MET A 435 -6.91 -15.93 6.46
CA MET A 435 -6.09 -15.04 7.27
C MET A 435 -6.12 -13.59 6.79
N LEU A 436 -6.54 -13.38 5.54
CA LEU A 436 -6.53 -12.06 4.92
C LEU A 436 -7.75 -11.28 5.37
N LYS A 437 -7.53 -10.22 6.17
CA LYS A 437 -8.60 -9.34 6.67
C LYS A 437 -8.25 -7.87 6.45
N GLU A 438 -8.43 -7.04 7.47
CA GLU A 438 -8.09 -5.62 7.43
C GLU A 438 -6.66 -5.36 7.95
N ASN A 439 -6.14 -4.15 7.81
CA ASN A 439 -4.76 -3.83 8.16
C ASN A 439 -4.65 -2.51 8.92
N ILE A 440 -3.87 -2.54 10.01
CA ILE A 440 -3.53 -1.37 10.84
C ILE A 440 -2.00 -1.25 10.89
N ASP A 441 -1.45 -0.69 9.82
CA ASP A 441 -0.02 -0.68 9.50
C ASP A 441 0.81 0.03 10.56
N GLY A 442 0.34 1.16 11.10
CA GLY A 442 1.09 1.94 12.08
C GLY A 442 1.45 1.15 13.33
N GLU A 443 0.48 0.39 13.91
CA GLU A 443 0.75 -0.48 15.06
C GLU A 443 1.61 -1.69 14.69
N ALA A 444 1.42 -2.26 13.50
CA ALA A 444 2.22 -3.37 13.00
C ALA A 444 3.70 -2.98 12.82
N VAL A 445 3.97 -1.81 12.23
CA VAL A 445 5.32 -1.24 12.08
C VAL A 445 5.94 -0.95 13.45
N SER A 446 5.18 -0.38 14.39
CA SER A 446 5.62 -0.13 15.77
C SER A 446 6.00 -1.41 16.49
N TRP A 447 5.19 -2.48 16.34
CA TRP A 447 5.46 -3.79 16.90
C TRP A 447 6.73 -4.43 16.34
N ALA A 448 6.89 -4.45 15.02
CA ALA A 448 8.09 -4.99 14.37
C ALA A 448 9.35 -4.20 14.74
N HIS A 449 9.24 -2.87 14.81
CA HIS A 449 10.30 -1.98 15.27
C HIS A 449 10.72 -2.28 16.71
N ALA A 450 9.76 -2.46 17.64
CA ALA A 450 10.05 -2.81 19.04
C ALA A 450 10.79 -4.14 19.15
N ARG A 451 10.43 -5.15 18.34
CA ARG A 451 11.12 -6.44 18.27
C ARG A 451 12.58 -6.28 17.82
N LEU A 452 12.82 -5.48 16.77
CA LEU A 452 14.16 -5.18 16.29
C LEU A 452 15.00 -4.39 17.32
N ARG A 453 14.39 -3.45 18.04
CA ARG A 453 15.08 -2.71 19.10
C ARG A 453 15.56 -3.61 20.23
N ALA A 454 14.84 -4.67 20.55
CA ALA A 454 15.23 -5.65 21.55
C ALA A 454 16.40 -6.57 21.12
N ARG A 455 16.83 -6.51 19.86
CA ARG A 455 17.91 -7.33 19.33
C ARG A 455 19.28 -6.73 19.65
N SER A 456 20.28 -7.62 19.80
CA SER A 456 21.66 -7.25 20.11
C SER A 456 22.52 -6.97 18.87
N GLU A 457 22.01 -7.25 17.67
CA GLU A 457 22.73 -7.01 16.43
C GLU A 457 23.01 -5.51 16.25
N VAL A 458 24.22 -5.20 15.78
CA VAL A 458 24.67 -3.82 15.57
C VAL A 458 23.78 -3.12 14.54
N ARG A 459 23.39 -3.85 13.51
CA ARG A 459 22.61 -3.33 12.39
C ARG A 459 21.24 -3.99 12.31
N ARG A 460 20.22 -3.18 12.28
CA ARG A 460 18.82 -3.60 12.34
C ARG A 460 18.05 -2.95 11.20
N ILE A 461 17.41 -3.77 10.38
CA ILE A 461 16.71 -3.32 9.19
C ILE A 461 15.28 -3.86 9.24
N LEU A 462 14.30 -2.98 9.10
CA LEU A 462 12.88 -3.31 8.92
C LEU A 462 12.48 -3.08 7.47
N VAL A 463 11.98 -4.12 6.83
CA VAL A 463 11.43 -4.03 5.46
C VAL A 463 9.95 -4.36 5.52
N VAL A 464 9.12 -3.39 5.23
CA VAL A 464 7.67 -3.54 5.15
C VAL A 464 7.29 -3.94 3.73
N VAL A 465 6.44 -4.95 3.59
CA VAL A 465 5.89 -5.41 2.30
C VAL A 465 4.38 -5.29 2.37
N SER A 466 3.82 -4.34 1.67
CA SER A 466 2.38 -4.03 1.66
C SER A 466 1.95 -3.61 0.25
N ASP A 467 0.67 -3.70 -0.04
CA ASP A 467 0.10 -3.28 -1.33
C ASP A 467 -0.65 -1.94 -1.26
N GLY A 468 -0.64 -1.25 -0.11
CA GLY A 468 -1.38 0.00 -0.05
C GLY A 468 -1.38 0.74 1.28
N THR A 469 -2.54 1.31 1.57
CA THR A 469 -2.82 2.13 2.75
C THR A 469 -3.46 1.31 3.86
N PRO A 470 -3.30 1.70 5.13
CA PRO A 470 -4.00 1.06 6.23
C PRO A 470 -5.52 1.19 6.06
N MET A 471 -6.22 0.10 6.32
CA MET A 471 -7.67 0.03 6.19
C MET A 471 -8.28 -0.83 7.28
N ASP A 472 -9.13 -0.22 8.09
CA ASP A 472 -10.04 -0.89 9.02
C ASP A 472 -11.36 -0.11 9.03
N GLU A 473 -12.42 -0.75 8.54
CA GLU A 473 -13.66 -0.06 8.21
C GLU A 473 -14.33 0.50 9.47
N ALA A 474 -14.37 -0.26 10.55
CA ALA A 474 -14.96 0.19 11.82
C ALA A 474 -14.20 1.37 12.43
N THR A 475 -12.86 1.32 12.44
CA THR A 475 -12.03 2.41 12.94
C THR A 475 -12.19 3.67 12.09
N MET A 476 -12.16 3.53 10.76
CA MET A 476 -12.27 4.65 9.84
C MET A 476 -13.65 5.29 9.84
N ALA A 477 -14.70 4.51 9.99
CA ALA A 477 -16.07 5.01 10.12
C ALA A 477 -16.24 5.87 11.37
N ALA A 478 -15.64 5.47 12.50
CA ALA A 478 -15.78 6.16 13.77
C ALA A 478 -14.84 7.38 13.95
N ASN A 479 -13.63 7.35 13.37
CA ASN A 479 -12.61 8.40 13.59
C ASN A 479 -12.28 9.21 12.32
N GLY A 480 -12.77 8.80 11.16
CA GLY A 480 -12.44 9.41 9.86
C GLY A 480 -11.34 8.68 9.11
N HIS A 481 -11.31 8.89 7.79
CA HIS A 481 -10.45 8.14 6.86
C HIS A 481 -8.95 8.43 7.04
N GLU A 482 -8.59 9.63 7.49
CA GLU A 482 -7.19 10.04 7.66
C GLU A 482 -6.57 9.52 8.97
N PHE A 483 -7.37 8.90 9.86
CA PHE A 483 -6.94 8.51 11.21
C PHE A 483 -5.82 7.46 11.20
N LEU A 484 -5.98 6.39 10.41
CA LEU A 484 -4.99 5.32 10.32
C LEU A 484 -3.78 5.72 9.46
N GLU A 485 -4.00 6.49 8.40
CA GLU A 485 -2.92 7.00 7.54
C GLU A 485 -2.03 7.99 8.30
N GLY A 486 -2.64 8.91 9.05
CA GLY A 486 -1.92 9.87 9.89
C GLY A 486 -1.07 9.17 10.95
N HIS A 487 -1.61 8.14 11.60
CA HIS A 487 -0.86 7.33 12.56
C HIS A 487 0.33 6.60 11.91
N LEU A 488 0.12 5.96 10.75
CA LEU A 488 1.22 5.31 10.03
C LEU A 488 2.32 6.30 9.69
N GLN A 489 1.97 7.48 9.17
CA GLN A 489 2.93 8.53 8.83
C GLN A 489 3.71 8.99 10.07
N GLU A 490 3.05 9.22 11.19
CA GLU A 490 3.67 9.62 12.46
C GLU A 490 4.67 8.57 12.98
N VAL A 491 4.30 7.29 12.92
CA VAL A 491 5.15 6.16 13.31
C VAL A 491 6.38 6.06 12.40
N VAL A 492 6.20 6.13 11.08
CA VAL A 492 7.29 6.04 10.11
C VAL A 492 8.26 7.21 10.27
N GLU A 493 7.77 8.44 10.32
CA GLU A 493 8.58 9.64 10.56
C GLU A 493 9.35 9.54 11.89
N GLY A 494 8.69 9.05 12.93
CA GLY A 494 9.30 8.82 14.24
C GLY A 494 10.45 7.83 14.20
N ILE A 495 10.30 6.74 13.47
CA ILE A 495 11.35 5.71 13.29
C ILE A 495 12.50 6.27 12.44
N GLU A 496 12.21 6.87 11.29
CA GLU A 496 13.20 7.40 10.37
C GLU A 496 14.04 8.53 10.97
N ALA A 497 13.44 9.35 11.85
CA ALA A 497 14.12 10.49 12.44
C ALA A 497 14.93 10.15 13.70
N ARG A 498 14.51 9.18 14.51
CA ARG A 498 15.02 8.98 15.88
C ARG A 498 15.50 7.57 16.20
N SER A 499 15.32 6.60 15.31
CA SER A 499 15.68 5.21 15.59
C SER A 499 16.96 4.78 14.87
N PRO A 500 17.77 3.91 15.49
CA PRO A 500 18.88 3.26 14.81
C PRO A 500 18.43 2.14 13.87
N VAL A 501 17.13 1.83 13.79
CA VAL A 501 16.56 0.84 12.87
C VAL A 501 16.38 1.49 11.50
N GLN A 502 17.00 0.93 10.49
CA GLN A 502 16.80 1.36 9.11
C GLN A 502 15.47 0.86 8.59
N LEU A 503 14.61 1.77 8.13
CA LEU A 503 13.29 1.44 7.61
C LEU A 503 13.31 1.47 6.07
N ALA A 504 12.67 0.48 5.46
CA ALA A 504 12.44 0.42 4.03
C ALA A 504 11.09 -0.21 3.72
N ALA A 505 10.52 0.10 2.56
CA ALA A 505 9.27 -0.49 2.13
C ALA A 505 9.33 -1.03 0.70
N ILE A 506 8.55 -2.07 0.45
CA ILE A 506 8.32 -2.67 -0.85
C ILE A 506 6.81 -2.63 -1.09
N GLY A 507 6.37 -1.75 -1.97
CA GLY A 507 4.99 -1.68 -2.43
C GLY A 507 4.71 -2.75 -3.49
N ILE A 508 3.67 -3.55 -3.31
CA ILE A 508 3.25 -4.55 -4.30
C ILE A 508 2.05 -4.00 -5.06
N GLY A 509 2.25 -3.67 -6.34
CA GLY A 509 1.20 -3.09 -7.17
C GLY A 509 0.93 -1.61 -6.93
N HIS A 510 1.20 -1.11 -5.74
CA HIS A 510 0.97 0.29 -5.33
C HIS A 510 2.25 0.97 -4.86
N ASP A 511 2.28 2.29 -4.98
CA ASP A 511 3.39 3.12 -4.52
C ASP A 511 3.18 3.49 -3.05
N VAL A 512 4.11 3.07 -2.22
CA VAL A 512 4.11 3.36 -0.77
C VAL A 512 5.08 4.48 -0.41
N SER A 513 5.63 5.20 -1.40
CA SER A 513 6.59 6.30 -1.18
C SER A 513 5.99 7.49 -0.45
N MET A 514 4.66 7.59 -0.41
CA MET A 514 3.97 8.61 0.37
C MET A 514 4.14 8.44 1.88
N PHE A 515 4.39 7.20 2.35
CA PHE A 515 4.63 6.91 3.78
C PHE A 515 6.11 6.69 4.09
N TYR A 516 6.88 6.10 3.18
CA TYR A 516 8.25 5.66 3.44
C TYR A 516 9.25 6.36 2.51
N ARG A 517 10.25 7.04 3.06
CA ARG A 517 11.32 7.69 2.26
C ARG A 517 12.09 6.68 1.42
N ASN A 518 12.34 5.50 1.98
CA ASN A 518 13.09 4.45 1.33
C ASN A 518 12.15 3.37 0.77
N ALA A 519 11.28 3.75 -0.17
CA ALA A 519 10.31 2.88 -0.82
C ALA A 519 10.81 2.33 -2.17
N THR A 520 10.22 1.21 -2.60
CA THR A 520 10.39 0.62 -3.94
C THR A 520 9.11 -0.09 -4.33
N THR A 521 8.59 0.17 -5.53
CA THR A 521 7.35 -0.45 -5.99
C THR A 521 7.65 -1.61 -6.93
N ILE A 522 6.94 -2.73 -6.76
CA ILE A 522 7.02 -3.93 -7.60
C ILE A 522 5.61 -4.22 -8.15
N ALA A 523 5.40 -3.85 -9.41
CA ALA A 523 4.12 -4.10 -10.07
C ALA A 523 4.06 -5.48 -10.74
N ARG A 524 5.21 -6.07 -11.10
CA ARG A 524 5.31 -7.34 -11.82
C ARG A 524 6.45 -8.20 -11.27
N ILE A 525 6.27 -9.51 -11.35
CA ILE A 525 7.25 -10.51 -10.88
C ILE A 525 8.62 -10.33 -11.55
N GLU A 526 8.65 -9.92 -12.82
CA GLU A 526 9.88 -9.70 -13.58
C GLU A 526 10.73 -8.52 -13.02
N GLN A 527 10.07 -7.56 -12.37
CA GLN A 527 10.72 -6.40 -11.72
C GLN A 527 11.33 -6.75 -10.37
N LEU A 528 10.92 -7.89 -9.78
CA LEU A 528 11.37 -8.34 -8.47
C LEU A 528 12.89 -8.39 -8.38
N GLY A 529 13.55 -8.92 -9.40
CA GLY A 529 14.99 -9.09 -9.42
C GLY A 529 15.80 -7.80 -9.35
N PRO A 530 15.61 -6.89 -10.29
CA PRO A 530 16.30 -5.60 -10.29
C PRO A 530 15.97 -4.77 -9.03
N ALA A 531 14.69 -4.70 -8.66
CA ALA A 531 14.23 -3.92 -7.50
C ALA A 531 14.82 -4.44 -6.19
N LEU A 532 14.73 -5.76 -5.93
CA LEU A 532 15.30 -6.37 -4.73
C LEU A 532 16.83 -6.28 -4.69
N SER A 533 17.50 -6.48 -5.84
CA SER A 533 18.96 -6.37 -5.91
C SER A 533 19.42 -4.97 -5.51
N THR A 534 18.84 -3.95 -6.11
CA THR A 534 19.18 -2.56 -5.80
C THR A 534 18.87 -2.23 -4.35
N LYS A 535 17.69 -2.62 -3.86
CA LYS A 535 17.26 -2.32 -2.49
C LYS A 535 18.11 -3.00 -1.42
N LEU A 536 18.36 -4.32 -1.55
CA LEU A 536 19.22 -5.04 -0.62
C LEU A 536 20.67 -4.54 -0.63
N ILE A 537 21.18 -4.24 -1.83
CA ILE A 537 22.54 -3.68 -1.94
C ILE A 537 22.59 -2.32 -1.23
N THR A 538 21.63 -1.44 -1.47
CA THR A 538 21.58 -0.13 -0.81
C THR A 538 21.45 -0.30 0.70
N LEU A 539 20.51 -1.13 1.16
CA LEU A 539 20.28 -1.37 2.57
C LEU A 539 21.50 -1.99 3.27
N LEU A 540 22.18 -2.94 2.65
CA LEU A 540 23.33 -3.62 3.28
C LEU A 540 24.66 -2.88 3.05
N SER A 541 24.74 -1.89 2.17
CA SER A 541 25.96 -1.12 1.89
C SER A 541 26.02 0.26 2.53
N GLN A 542 24.95 0.76 3.10
CA GLN A 542 24.99 1.98 3.92
C GLN A 542 25.65 1.63 5.27
N GLN A 543 26.86 2.12 5.48
CA GLN A 543 27.58 2.05 6.76
C GLN A 543 27.13 3.14 7.70
#